data_62c6df2b92a779278aca0fda9e6b31a6
#
_entry.id   62c6df2b92a779278aca0fda9e6b31a6
#
_cell.length_a   1.000
_cell.length_b   1.000
_cell.length_c   1.000
_cell.angle_alpha   90.00
_cell.angle_beta   90.00
_cell.angle_gamma   90.00
#
_symmetry.space_group_name_H-M   'P 1'
#
loop_
_entity.id
_entity.type
_entity.pdbx_description
1 polymer ?
#
loop_
_entity_poly.entity_id
_entity_poly.type
_entity_poly.pdbx_seq_one_letter_code
_entity_poly.pdbx_strand_id
1 'polypeptide(L)'
;EAVEAPYGKPVTPEMLAAALAKHPDAKAVFTTLSETSTGVGHDLAAYGPLVAKTDALLIVDGISGLGAMECRTDEWKIDICVTGSQKALMMPPGLAFVSVSAKAWKKIDATPPRGFYFDLRRYRKSLAESDTPFTPANTLIRAQRASLKRIRAEGIENLWARHARIAAACRAGVLGMGLALFAERPNNALTVITVPAGIDGSAVLKKLEKQFGYKLADGQDTLKGKIWRLSHMGYTDAFEVLGAMSALELVLRESGFALEPGKGVAAFQRSLAGL
;
A
#
# COMPACT_ATOMS: atom_id res chain seq x y z
N GLU A 1 -22.34 0.13 7.95
CA GLU A 1 -22.12 -1.32 7.79
C GLU A 1 -20.66 -1.58 7.48
N ALA A 2 -20.05 -2.61 8.09
CA ALA A 2 -18.71 -3.09 7.78
C ALA A 2 -18.81 -4.45 7.07
N VAL A 3 -18.04 -4.59 5.97
CA VAL A 3 -17.83 -5.87 5.30
C VAL A 3 -16.51 -6.42 5.79
N GLU A 4 -16.55 -7.45 6.62
CA GLU A 4 -15.38 -7.96 7.32
C GLU A 4 -14.85 -9.25 6.71
N ALA A 5 -13.53 -9.37 6.65
CA ALA A 5 -12.81 -10.61 6.35
C ALA A 5 -11.77 -10.87 7.44
N PRO A 6 -11.39 -12.13 7.71
CA PRO A 6 -10.31 -12.43 8.63
C PRO A 6 -9.01 -11.73 8.22
N TYR A 7 -8.18 -11.34 9.18
CA TYR A 7 -6.88 -10.73 8.90
C TYR A 7 -6.05 -11.60 7.94
N GLY A 8 -5.44 -10.96 6.96
CA GLY A 8 -4.69 -11.63 5.89
C GLY A 8 -5.54 -12.06 4.69
N LYS A 9 -6.87 -11.98 4.77
CA LYS A 9 -7.77 -12.26 3.64
C LYS A 9 -8.36 -10.98 3.07
N PRO A 10 -8.54 -10.88 1.74
CA PRO A 10 -9.24 -9.74 1.13
C PRO A 10 -10.75 -9.85 1.35
N VAL A 11 -11.44 -8.73 1.40
CA VAL A 11 -12.86 -8.68 1.09
C VAL A 11 -13.02 -9.04 -0.39
N THR A 12 -13.91 -9.97 -0.74
CA THR A 12 -14.08 -10.37 -2.15
C THR A 12 -15.12 -9.49 -2.85
N PRO A 13 -15.09 -9.42 -4.20
CA PRO A 13 -16.13 -8.72 -4.98
C PRO A 13 -17.54 -9.21 -4.66
N GLU A 14 -17.70 -10.52 -4.38
CA GLU A 14 -19.00 -11.12 -4.05
C GLU A 14 -19.48 -10.63 -2.68
N MET A 15 -18.60 -10.51 -1.69
CA MET A 15 -18.93 -9.95 -0.37
C MET A 15 -19.40 -8.50 -0.49
N LEU A 16 -18.70 -7.70 -1.31
CA LEU A 16 -19.09 -6.32 -1.59
C LEU A 16 -20.45 -6.27 -2.32
N ALA A 17 -20.67 -7.09 -3.32
CA ALA A 17 -21.94 -7.15 -4.05
C ALA A 17 -23.10 -7.51 -3.13
N ALA A 18 -22.90 -8.50 -2.24
CA ALA A 18 -23.93 -8.91 -1.28
C ALA A 18 -24.24 -7.78 -0.27
N ALA A 19 -23.23 -7.01 0.18
CA ALA A 19 -23.44 -5.86 1.04
C ALA A 19 -24.21 -4.73 0.33
N LEU A 20 -23.84 -4.41 -0.91
CA LEU A 20 -24.55 -3.40 -1.71
C LEU A 20 -26.00 -3.77 -1.95
N ALA A 21 -26.31 -5.06 -2.15
CA ALA A 21 -27.69 -5.53 -2.32
C ALA A 21 -28.52 -5.37 -1.05
N LYS A 22 -27.91 -5.50 0.14
CA LYS A 22 -28.56 -5.26 1.43
C LYS A 22 -28.71 -3.78 1.77
N HIS A 23 -27.86 -2.92 1.21
CA HIS A 23 -27.82 -1.47 1.47
C HIS A 23 -27.95 -0.66 0.18
N PRO A 24 -29.11 -0.73 -0.51
CA PRO A 24 -29.31 -0.05 -1.81
C PRO A 24 -29.27 1.49 -1.68
N ASP A 25 -29.43 2.00 -0.48
CA ASP A 25 -29.36 3.43 -0.12
C ASP A 25 -27.97 3.91 0.29
N ALA A 26 -26.94 3.04 0.22
CA ALA A 26 -25.56 3.39 0.55
C ALA A 26 -25.10 4.64 -0.21
N LYS A 27 -24.46 5.58 0.48
CA LYS A 27 -23.97 6.83 -0.11
C LYS A 27 -22.51 6.71 -0.56
N ALA A 28 -21.74 5.85 0.09
CA ALA A 28 -20.34 5.63 -0.23
C ALA A 28 -19.90 4.23 0.19
N VAL A 29 -18.93 3.71 -0.55
CA VAL A 29 -18.12 2.52 -0.21
C VAL A 29 -16.69 3.00 0.03
N PHE A 30 -16.17 2.77 1.24
CA PHE A 30 -14.79 3.04 1.59
C PHE A 30 -13.98 1.74 1.53
N THR A 31 -12.83 1.78 0.90
CA THR A 31 -11.91 0.64 0.81
C THR A 31 -10.46 1.12 0.70
N THR A 32 -9.51 0.20 0.89
CA THR A 32 -8.08 0.46 0.66
C THR A 32 -7.63 -0.20 -0.65
N LEU A 33 -6.65 0.38 -1.34
CA LEU A 33 -5.94 -0.30 -2.43
C LEU A 33 -4.96 -1.35 -1.87
N SER A 34 -4.28 -0.97 -0.79
CA SER A 34 -3.26 -1.77 -0.10
C SER A 34 -3.42 -1.61 1.40
N GLU A 35 -3.81 -2.69 2.10
CA GLU A 35 -3.90 -2.70 3.55
C GLU A 35 -2.51 -2.94 4.16
N THR A 36 -1.94 -1.88 4.74
CA THR A 36 -0.56 -1.91 5.25
C THR A 36 -0.39 -2.77 6.49
N SER A 37 -1.44 -2.93 7.29
CA SER A 37 -1.36 -3.71 8.55
C SER A 37 -1.22 -5.20 8.31
N THR A 38 -1.78 -5.70 7.19
CA THR A 38 -1.84 -7.13 6.86
C THR A 38 -1.15 -7.51 5.56
N GLY A 39 -0.80 -6.53 4.71
CA GLY A 39 -0.21 -6.77 3.39
C GLY A 39 -1.20 -7.18 2.31
N VAL A 40 -2.51 -7.11 2.58
CA VAL A 40 -3.56 -7.48 1.63
C VAL A 40 -3.74 -6.40 0.57
N GLY A 41 -3.86 -6.80 -0.69
CA GLY A 41 -4.29 -5.94 -1.80
C GLY A 41 -5.76 -6.21 -2.16
N HIS A 42 -6.54 -5.15 -2.42
CA HIS A 42 -7.94 -5.29 -2.82
C HIS A 42 -8.13 -5.15 -4.34
N ASP A 43 -9.17 -5.79 -4.87
CA ASP A 43 -9.50 -5.82 -6.30
C ASP A 43 -10.38 -4.64 -6.71
N LEU A 44 -9.77 -3.46 -6.82
CA LEU A 44 -10.51 -2.25 -7.17
C LEU A 44 -11.04 -2.29 -8.61
N ALA A 45 -10.38 -3.02 -9.50
CA ALA A 45 -10.87 -3.23 -10.87
C ALA A 45 -12.22 -3.96 -10.88
N ALA A 46 -12.42 -4.91 -9.95
CA ALA A 46 -13.68 -5.59 -9.77
C ALA A 46 -14.69 -4.80 -8.92
N TYR A 47 -14.24 -4.05 -7.92
CA TYR A 47 -15.14 -3.27 -7.06
C TYR A 47 -15.78 -2.10 -7.78
N GLY A 48 -15.01 -1.38 -8.59
CA GLY A 48 -15.49 -0.18 -9.27
C GLY A 48 -16.75 -0.39 -10.09
N PRO A 49 -16.82 -1.38 -11.02
CA PRO A 49 -18.03 -1.68 -11.78
C PRO A 49 -19.24 -2.09 -10.92
N LEU A 50 -19.02 -2.71 -9.74
CA LEU A 50 -20.10 -3.05 -8.82
C LEU A 50 -20.69 -1.79 -8.18
N VAL A 51 -19.84 -0.91 -7.64
CA VAL A 51 -20.27 0.35 -7.03
C VAL A 51 -20.88 1.28 -8.07
N ALA A 52 -20.34 1.31 -9.29
CA ALA A 52 -20.85 2.17 -10.38
C ALA A 52 -22.29 1.86 -10.81
N LYS A 53 -22.82 0.66 -10.51
CA LYS A 53 -24.24 0.30 -10.72
C LYS A 53 -25.18 0.93 -9.69
N THR A 54 -24.64 1.57 -8.68
CA THR A 54 -25.38 2.22 -7.59
C THR A 54 -25.16 3.73 -7.59
N ASP A 55 -25.90 4.45 -6.76
CA ASP A 55 -25.66 5.87 -6.53
C ASP A 55 -24.50 6.15 -5.55
N ALA A 56 -23.93 5.12 -4.91
CA ALA A 56 -22.82 5.24 -3.98
C ALA A 56 -21.54 5.73 -4.67
N LEU A 57 -20.68 6.45 -3.92
CA LEU A 57 -19.33 6.81 -4.33
C LEU A 57 -18.35 5.69 -3.93
N LEU A 58 -17.42 5.33 -4.80
CA LEU A 58 -16.26 4.52 -4.41
C LEU A 58 -15.12 5.43 -3.95
N ILE A 59 -14.79 5.34 -2.66
CA ILE A 59 -13.75 6.13 -2.00
C ILE A 59 -12.62 5.20 -1.60
N VAL A 60 -11.42 5.46 -2.14
CA VAL A 60 -10.26 4.59 -2.00
C VAL A 60 -9.15 5.28 -1.20
N ASP A 61 -8.72 4.63 -0.14
CA ASP A 61 -7.42 4.89 0.46
C ASP A 61 -6.33 4.24 -0.39
N GLY A 62 -5.64 5.05 -1.17
CA GLY A 62 -4.49 4.67 -1.99
C GLY A 62 -3.15 4.96 -1.34
N ILE A 63 -3.10 5.36 -0.04
CA ILE A 63 -1.88 5.86 0.60
C ILE A 63 -0.71 4.91 0.43
N SER A 64 -0.87 3.64 0.72
CA SER A 64 0.21 2.65 0.63
C SER A 64 0.34 1.98 -0.74
N GLY A 65 -0.70 2.05 -1.58
CA GLY A 65 -0.76 1.34 -2.85
C GLY A 65 -0.44 2.18 -4.08
N LEU A 66 -0.91 3.44 -4.11
CA LEU A 66 -0.82 4.29 -5.29
C LEU A 66 0.66 4.57 -5.64
N GLY A 67 1.04 4.23 -6.87
CA GLY A 67 2.42 4.27 -7.36
C GLY A 67 3.17 2.93 -7.21
N ALA A 68 2.87 2.11 -6.19
CA ALA A 68 3.43 0.77 -6.05
C ALA A 68 2.58 -0.33 -6.72
N MET A 69 1.30 -0.05 -6.91
CA MET A 69 0.32 -0.94 -7.53
C MET A 69 -0.42 -0.19 -8.63
N GLU A 70 -0.92 -0.93 -9.59
CA GLU A 70 -1.82 -0.39 -10.59
C GLU A 70 -3.04 0.23 -9.93
N CYS A 71 -3.40 1.45 -10.34
CA CYS A 71 -4.58 2.17 -9.88
C CYS A 71 -5.08 3.09 -10.98
N ARG A 72 -6.05 2.61 -11.76
CA ARG A 72 -6.66 3.33 -12.89
C ARG A 72 -7.97 3.95 -12.45
N THR A 73 -7.91 5.12 -11.84
CA THR A 73 -9.07 5.74 -11.18
C THR A 73 -10.27 5.90 -12.11
N ASP A 74 -10.06 6.37 -13.35
CA ASP A 74 -11.15 6.61 -14.30
C ASP A 74 -11.71 5.31 -14.88
N GLU A 75 -10.81 4.40 -15.29
CA GLU A 75 -11.18 3.11 -15.87
C GLU A 75 -11.93 2.23 -14.85
N TRP A 76 -11.44 2.20 -13.62
CA TRP A 76 -12.04 1.43 -12.52
C TRP A 76 -13.16 2.17 -11.79
N LYS A 77 -13.61 3.33 -12.29
CA LYS A 77 -14.73 4.09 -11.73
C LYS A 77 -14.56 4.46 -10.25
N ILE A 78 -13.33 4.74 -9.84
CA ILE A 78 -13.03 5.23 -8.50
C ILE A 78 -13.45 6.70 -8.43
N ASP A 79 -14.32 7.05 -7.50
CA ASP A 79 -14.86 8.39 -7.38
C ASP A 79 -13.95 9.35 -6.61
N ILE A 80 -13.33 8.86 -5.54
CA ILE A 80 -12.34 9.60 -4.76
C ILE A 80 -11.18 8.64 -4.45
N CYS A 81 -9.96 9.08 -4.73
CA CYS A 81 -8.75 8.38 -4.29
C CYS A 81 -7.85 9.33 -3.53
N VAL A 82 -7.40 8.91 -2.35
CA VAL A 82 -6.47 9.70 -1.52
C VAL A 82 -5.11 9.02 -1.44
N THR A 83 -4.03 9.83 -1.40
CA THR A 83 -2.68 9.33 -1.16
C THR A 83 -1.82 10.36 -0.42
N GLY A 84 -0.67 9.92 0.06
CA GLY A 84 0.32 10.76 0.75
C GLY A 84 1.68 10.75 0.06
N SER A 85 2.46 11.80 0.28
CA SER A 85 3.78 11.99 -0.34
C SER A 85 4.83 10.96 0.11
N GLN A 86 4.74 10.43 1.33
CA GLN A 86 5.77 9.63 2.00
C GLN A 86 5.75 8.14 1.69
N LYS A 87 5.01 7.72 0.69
CA LYS A 87 4.89 6.32 0.26
C LYS A 87 5.55 6.14 -1.12
N ALA A 88 4.88 5.49 -2.05
CA ALA A 88 5.46 5.25 -3.37
C ALA A 88 5.70 6.53 -4.20
N LEU A 89 5.21 7.69 -3.74
CA LEU A 89 5.57 8.99 -4.33
C LEU A 89 6.98 9.49 -3.91
N MET A 90 7.75 8.73 -3.13
CA MET A 90 9.20 8.91 -2.87
C MET A 90 9.55 10.25 -2.22
N MET A 91 8.76 10.72 -1.27
CA MET A 91 8.92 11.99 -0.59
C MET A 91 8.86 11.85 0.94
N PRO A 92 9.36 12.84 1.68
CA PRO A 92 9.01 12.98 3.09
C PRO A 92 7.50 13.18 3.30
N PRO A 93 6.96 12.88 4.50
CA PRO A 93 5.57 13.19 4.84
C PRO A 93 5.32 14.71 4.84
N GLY A 94 4.08 15.10 4.55
CA GLY A 94 3.62 16.49 4.64
C GLY A 94 2.75 16.97 3.48
N LEU A 95 2.56 16.17 2.41
CA LEU A 95 1.59 16.44 1.36
C LEU A 95 0.58 15.32 1.26
N ALA A 96 -0.68 15.68 1.02
CA ALA A 96 -1.76 14.76 0.67
C ALA A 96 -2.31 15.13 -0.71
N PHE A 97 -2.75 14.12 -1.44
CA PHE A 97 -3.33 14.26 -2.77
C PHE A 97 -4.68 13.58 -2.80
N VAL A 98 -5.63 14.23 -3.47
CA VAL A 98 -6.99 13.71 -3.63
C VAL A 98 -7.39 13.85 -5.09
N SER A 99 -7.76 12.76 -5.74
CA SER A 99 -8.46 12.80 -7.02
C SER A 99 -9.96 12.72 -6.78
N VAL A 100 -10.75 13.43 -7.59
CA VAL A 100 -12.21 13.55 -7.41
C VAL A 100 -12.88 13.45 -8.78
N SER A 101 -13.76 12.45 -8.96
CA SER A 101 -14.52 12.25 -10.19
C SER A 101 -15.61 13.31 -10.38
N ALA A 102 -16.12 13.44 -11.61
CA ALA A 102 -17.27 14.30 -11.89
C ALA A 102 -18.52 13.90 -11.09
N LYS A 103 -18.73 12.58 -10.84
CA LYS A 103 -19.82 12.07 -10.00
C LYS A 103 -19.66 12.54 -8.56
N ALA A 104 -18.44 12.43 -8.00
CA ALA A 104 -18.15 12.88 -6.64
C ALA A 104 -18.31 14.41 -6.53
N TRP A 105 -17.86 15.19 -7.50
CA TRP A 105 -18.04 16.64 -7.50
C TRP A 105 -19.51 17.06 -7.45
N LYS A 106 -20.39 16.40 -8.21
CA LYS A 106 -21.84 16.69 -8.13
C LYS A 106 -22.40 16.52 -6.72
N LYS A 107 -21.96 15.46 -6.01
CA LYS A 107 -22.40 15.22 -4.61
C LYS A 107 -21.77 16.21 -3.64
N ILE A 108 -20.50 16.55 -3.80
CA ILE A 108 -19.80 17.55 -2.98
C ILE A 108 -20.50 18.93 -3.11
N ASP A 109 -20.81 19.33 -4.35
CA ASP A 109 -21.45 20.63 -4.61
C ASP A 109 -22.88 20.70 -4.05
N ALA A 110 -23.60 19.59 -4.04
CA ALA A 110 -24.97 19.49 -3.49
C ALA A 110 -25.01 19.37 -1.94
N THR A 111 -23.84 19.15 -1.30
CA THR A 111 -23.77 18.93 0.15
C THR A 111 -23.19 20.16 0.86
N PRO A 112 -23.83 20.71 1.90
CA PRO A 112 -23.26 21.81 2.67
C PRO A 112 -21.90 21.44 3.27
N PRO A 113 -20.91 22.37 3.29
CA PRO A 113 -19.60 22.11 3.87
C PRO A 113 -19.72 21.95 5.40
N ARG A 114 -19.07 20.94 5.95
CA ARG A 114 -19.00 20.72 7.41
C ARG A 114 -17.68 21.21 8.02
N GLY A 115 -16.69 21.54 7.21
CA GLY A 115 -15.39 22.02 7.65
C GLY A 115 -14.88 23.15 6.78
N PHE A 116 -13.98 23.97 7.34
CA PHE A 116 -13.36 25.07 6.63
C PHE A 116 -12.11 24.60 5.87
N TYR A 117 -11.17 23.96 6.57
CA TYR A 117 -9.87 23.55 6.00
C TYR A 117 -10.01 22.39 5.02
N PHE A 118 -10.87 21.42 5.27
CA PHE A 118 -11.06 20.24 4.43
C PHE A 118 -12.17 20.41 3.36
N ASP A 119 -12.65 21.63 3.11
CA ASP A 119 -13.62 21.86 2.04
C ASP A 119 -12.93 21.83 0.68
N LEU A 120 -13.05 20.73 -0.05
CA LEU A 120 -12.45 20.51 -1.38
C LEU A 120 -12.85 21.58 -2.42
N ARG A 121 -14.00 22.27 -2.25
CA ARG A 121 -14.41 23.37 -3.15
C ARG A 121 -13.44 24.55 -3.10
N ARG A 122 -12.85 24.82 -1.93
CA ARG A 122 -11.82 25.87 -1.78
C ARG A 122 -10.56 25.49 -2.55
N TYR A 123 -10.14 24.22 -2.44
CA TYR A 123 -8.98 23.71 -3.18
C TYR A 123 -9.22 23.74 -4.68
N ARG A 124 -10.41 23.35 -5.16
CA ARG A 124 -10.78 23.42 -6.59
C ARG A 124 -10.75 24.86 -7.10
N LYS A 125 -11.30 25.82 -6.35
CA LYS A 125 -11.28 27.24 -6.71
C LYS A 125 -9.86 27.78 -6.81
N SER A 126 -9.04 27.57 -5.78
CA SER A 126 -7.66 28.05 -5.78
C SER A 126 -6.81 27.39 -6.87
N LEU A 127 -7.02 26.08 -7.13
CA LEU A 127 -6.31 25.38 -8.21
C LEU A 127 -6.61 25.99 -9.59
N ALA A 128 -7.84 26.43 -9.85
CA ALA A 128 -8.20 27.14 -11.10
C ALA A 128 -7.45 28.46 -11.26
N GLU A 129 -7.06 29.09 -10.15
CA GLU A 129 -6.27 30.32 -10.11
C GLU A 129 -4.74 30.04 -10.00
N SER A 130 -4.32 28.78 -10.10
CA SER A 130 -2.93 28.32 -9.90
C SER A 130 -2.37 28.67 -8.52
N ASP A 131 -3.22 28.64 -7.50
CA ASP A 131 -2.92 28.96 -6.10
C ASP A 131 -3.39 27.86 -5.15
N THR A 132 -3.20 28.06 -3.86
CA THR A 132 -3.67 27.20 -2.77
C THR A 132 -4.54 28.00 -1.80
N PRO A 133 -5.57 27.38 -1.17
CA PRO A 133 -6.48 28.12 -0.29
C PRO A 133 -5.85 28.51 1.06
N PHE A 134 -4.67 28.00 1.36
CA PHE A 134 -3.90 28.23 2.60
C PHE A 134 -2.42 28.29 2.26
N THR A 135 -1.58 28.75 3.21
CA THR A 135 -0.13 28.83 3.01
C THR A 135 0.45 27.51 2.52
N PRO A 136 1.05 27.48 1.32
CA PRO A 136 1.53 26.23 0.73
C PRO A 136 2.86 25.78 1.33
N ALA A 137 3.07 24.46 1.40
CA ALA A 137 4.35 23.84 1.74
C ALA A 137 5.30 23.88 0.51
N ASN A 138 5.74 25.06 0.10
CA ASN A 138 6.47 25.30 -1.15
C ASN A 138 7.68 24.37 -1.35
N THR A 139 8.47 24.13 -0.31
CA THR A 139 9.64 23.24 -0.38
C THR A 139 9.22 21.81 -0.73
N LEU A 140 8.18 21.27 -0.06
CA LEU A 140 7.68 19.93 -0.33
C LEU A 140 7.04 19.84 -1.72
N ILE A 141 6.32 20.86 -2.17
CA ILE A 141 5.72 20.91 -3.52
C ILE A 141 6.81 20.88 -4.59
N ARG A 142 7.89 21.64 -4.41
CA ARG A 142 9.04 21.64 -5.33
C ARG A 142 9.75 20.28 -5.35
N ALA A 143 9.94 19.67 -4.19
CA ALA A 143 10.53 18.35 -4.07
C ALA A 143 9.62 17.28 -4.71
N GLN A 144 8.29 17.36 -4.49
CA GLN A 144 7.34 16.46 -5.15
C GLN A 144 7.37 16.59 -6.68
N ARG A 145 7.54 17.80 -7.20
CA ARG A 145 7.73 18.01 -8.64
C ARG A 145 8.96 17.26 -9.17
N ALA A 146 10.06 17.23 -8.41
CA ALA A 146 11.25 16.47 -8.78
C ALA A 146 10.99 14.95 -8.78
N SER A 147 10.34 14.43 -7.75
CA SER A 147 9.92 13.04 -7.67
C SER A 147 9.00 12.65 -8.84
N LEU A 148 7.96 13.45 -9.11
CA LEU A 148 7.04 13.19 -10.22
C LEU A 148 7.72 13.23 -11.60
N LYS A 149 8.77 14.04 -11.78
CA LYS A 149 9.59 14.02 -13.01
C LYS A 149 10.30 12.67 -13.18
N ARG A 150 10.81 12.06 -12.09
CA ARG A 150 11.42 10.73 -12.12
C ARG A 150 10.37 9.66 -12.46
N ILE A 151 9.21 9.70 -11.80
CA ILE A 151 8.10 8.77 -12.08
C ILE A 151 7.67 8.86 -13.55
N ARG A 152 7.55 10.06 -14.09
CA ARG A 152 7.21 10.25 -15.51
C ARG A 152 8.29 9.76 -16.46
N ALA A 153 9.56 9.94 -16.11
CA ALA A 153 10.68 9.44 -16.92
C ALA A 153 10.77 7.91 -16.91
N GLU A 154 10.47 7.26 -15.79
CA GLU A 154 10.36 5.81 -15.68
C GLU A 154 9.14 5.27 -16.43
N GLY A 155 8.03 6.01 -16.42
CA GLY A 155 6.73 5.56 -16.88
C GLY A 155 5.94 4.85 -15.79
N ILE A 156 4.62 5.10 -15.71
CA ILE A 156 3.81 4.57 -14.59
C ILE A 156 3.68 3.05 -14.64
N GLU A 157 3.55 2.46 -15.81
CA GLU A 157 3.49 1.02 -16.01
C GLU A 157 4.81 0.34 -15.63
N ASN A 158 5.95 0.96 -15.97
CA ASN A 158 7.27 0.47 -15.57
C ASN A 158 7.48 0.58 -14.05
N LEU A 159 6.97 1.65 -13.44
CA LEU A 159 6.98 1.83 -11.99
C LEU A 159 6.21 0.69 -11.30
N TRP A 160 5.00 0.36 -11.76
CA TRP A 160 4.22 -0.78 -11.25
C TRP A 160 4.91 -2.11 -11.47
N ALA A 161 5.48 -2.34 -12.66
CA ALA A 161 6.22 -3.57 -12.98
C ALA A 161 7.46 -3.73 -12.09
N ARG A 162 8.21 -2.65 -11.82
CA ARG A 162 9.36 -2.66 -10.91
C ARG A 162 8.95 -3.08 -9.51
N HIS A 163 7.90 -2.49 -8.95
CA HIS A 163 7.39 -2.87 -7.63
C HIS A 163 6.90 -4.32 -7.60
N ALA A 164 6.17 -4.76 -8.62
CA ALA A 164 5.70 -6.14 -8.73
C ALA A 164 6.85 -7.14 -8.77
N ARG A 165 7.93 -6.84 -9.52
CA ARG A 165 9.12 -7.69 -9.62
C ARG A 165 9.87 -7.78 -8.28
N ILE A 166 10.08 -6.65 -7.60
CA ILE A 166 10.74 -6.65 -6.28
C ILE A 166 9.88 -7.39 -5.25
N ALA A 167 8.57 -7.14 -5.26
CA ALA A 167 7.64 -7.83 -4.38
C ALA A 167 7.61 -9.35 -4.61
N ALA A 168 7.62 -9.79 -5.86
CA ALA A 168 7.69 -11.22 -6.20
C ALA A 168 9.00 -11.85 -5.69
N ALA A 169 10.13 -11.18 -5.92
CA ALA A 169 11.43 -11.64 -5.44
C ALA A 169 11.48 -11.70 -3.90
N CYS A 170 10.95 -10.68 -3.22
CA CYS A 170 10.87 -10.66 -1.76
C CYS A 170 10.03 -11.83 -1.22
N ARG A 171 8.85 -12.08 -1.80
CA ARG A 171 7.99 -13.21 -1.42
C ARG A 171 8.66 -14.56 -1.69
N ALA A 172 9.33 -14.71 -2.83
CA ALA A 172 10.11 -15.92 -3.13
C ALA A 172 11.21 -16.16 -2.10
N GLY A 173 11.93 -15.09 -1.70
CA GLY A 173 12.94 -15.17 -0.65
C GLY A 173 12.36 -15.59 0.70
N VAL A 174 11.24 -15.02 1.11
CA VAL A 174 10.52 -15.41 2.35
C VAL A 174 10.17 -16.89 2.33
N LEU A 175 9.57 -17.38 1.24
CA LEU A 175 9.22 -18.79 1.08
C LEU A 175 10.48 -19.68 1.02
N GLY A 176 11.56 -19.21 0.40
CA GLY A 176 12.84 -19.89 0.34
C GLY A 176 13.51 -20.09 1.71
N MET A 177 13.23 -19.21 2.68
CA MET A 177 13.64 -19.37 4.09
C MET A 177 12.79 -20.41 4.85
N GLY A 178 11.72 -20.93 4.26
CA GLY A 178 10.73 -21.77 4.94
C GLY A 178 9.75 -20.98 5.80
N LEU A 179 9.64 -19.65 5.59
CA LEU A 179 8.66 -18.80 6.26
C LEU A 179 7.35 -18.75 5.45
N ALA A 180 6.27 -18.34 6.11
CA ALA A 180 4.97 -18.17 5.48
C ALA A 180 4.63 -16.69 5.24
N LEU A 181 3.96 -16.41 4.12
CA LEU A 181 3.33 -15.12 3.88
C LEU A 181 2.04 -15.02 4.68
N PHE A 182 1.75 -13.85 5.23
CA PHE A 182 0.54 -13.63 6.01
C PHE A 182 -0.68 -13.34 5.11
N ALA A 183 -0.49 -12.56 4.04
CA ALA A 183 -1.57 -12.18 3.15
C ALA A 183 -1.87 -13.26 2.11
N GLU A 184 -3.14 -13.62 1.97
CA GLU A 184 -3.62 -14.55 0.93
C GLU A 184 -3.55 -13.91 -0.48
N ARG A 185 -3.85 -12.61 -0.56
CA ARG A 185 -3.67 -11.78 -1.76
C ARG A 185 -2.68 -10.66 -1.46
N PRO A 186 -1.36 -10.93 -1.52
CA PRO A 186 -0.36 -9.94 -1.15
C PRO A 186 -0.32 -8.77 -2.13
N ASN A 187 -0.16 -7.56 -1.59
CA ASN A 187 0.06 -6.35 -2.39
C ASN A 187 1.53 -6.23 -2.84
N ASN A 188 1.83 -5.24 -3.70
CA ASN A 188 3.18 -5.01 -4.21
C ASN A 188 3.92 -3.87 -3.50
N ALA A 189 3.36 -3.29 -2.44
CA ALA A 189 3.98 -2.21 -1.67
C ALA A 189 4.84 -2.74 -0.51
N LEU A 190 4.44 -3.87 0.06
CA LEU A 190 5.15 -4.53 1.16
C LEU A 190 4.88 -6.04 1.16
N THR A 191 5.79 -6.77 1.78
CA THR A 191 5.62 -8.20 2.06
C THR A 191 5.41 -8.40 3.56
N VAL A 192 4.35 -9.10 3.95
CA VAL A 192 4.05 -9.41 5.33
C VAL A 192 4.36 -10.89 5.60
N ILE A 193 5.21 -11.10 6.59
CA ILE A 193 5.81 -12.39 6.94
C ILE A 193 5.20 -12.85 8.26
N THR A 194 4.71 -14.07 8.33
CA THR A 194 4.26 -14.69 9.58
C THR A 194 5.46 -15.06 10.45
N VAL A 195 5.46 -14.63 11.69
CA VAL A 195 6.50 -15.04 12.66
C VAL A 195 6.36 -16.54 12.92
N PRO A 196 7.44 -17.34 12.74
CA PRO A 196 7.38 -18.77 12.97
C PRO A 196 7.17 -19.09 14.45
N ALA A 197 6.52 -20.22 14.73
CA ALA A 197 6.27 -20.70 16.09
C ALA A 197 7.59 -20.84 16.88
N GLY A 198 7.57 -20.44 18.14
CA GLY A 198 8.74 -20.50 19.04
C GLY A 198 9.74 -19.35 18.89
N ILE A 199 9.55 -18.45 17.94
CA ILE A 199 10.41 -17.26 17.74
C ILE A 199 9.75 -16.04 18.36
N ASP A 200 10.53 -15.25 19.13
CA ASP A 200 10.11 -13.92 19.58
C ASP A 200 10.29 -12.91 18.43
N GLY A 201 9.16 -12.60 17.77
CA GLY A 201 9.15 -11.70 16.62
C GLY A 201 9.68 -10.31 16.92
N SER A 202 9.41 -9.76 18.10
CA SER A 202 9.88 -8.43 18.49
C SER A 202 11.37 -8.42 18.81
N ALA A 203 11.90 -9.51 19.40
CA ALA A 203 13.33 -9.64 19.64
C ALA A 203 14.13 -9.75 18.34
N VAL A 204 13.60 -10.47 17.33
CA VAL A 204 14.20 -10.55 15.98
C VAL A 204 14.32 -9.15 15.36
N LEU A 205 13.26 -8.33 15.40
CA LEU A 205 13.30 -6.97 14.85
C LEU A 205 14.34 -6.09 15.54
N LYS A 206 14.45 -6.16 16.88
CA LYS A 206 15.45 -5.41 17.64
C LYS A 206 16.88 -5.83 17.27
N LYS A 207 17.14 -7.14 17.13
CA LYS A 207 18.44 -7.65 16.71
C LYS A 207 18.79 -7.18 15.29
N LEU A 208 17.83 -7.28 14.36
CA LEU A 208 18.01 -6.87 12.98
C LEU A 208 18.41 -5.38 12.87
N GLU A 209 17.69 -4.52 13.59
CA GLU A 209 18.00 -3.08 13.63
C GLU A 209 19.35 -2.81 14.28
N LYS A 210 19.65 -3.46 15.43
CA LYS A 210 20.89 -3.21 16.18
C LYS A 210 22.14 -3.75 15.48
N GLN A 211 22.08 -4.93 14.88
CA GLN A 211 23.25 -5.59 14.30
C GLN A 211 23.52 -5.14 12.87
N PHE A 212 22.46 -4.91 12.08
CA PHE A 212 22.56 -4.71 10.63
C PHE A 212 21.99 -3.37 10.16
N GLY A 213 21.34 -2.60 11.03
CA GLY A 213 20.73 -1.31 10.66
C GLY A 213 19.43 -1.42 9.87
N TYR A 214 18.90 -2.62 9.65
CA TYR A 214 17.64 -2.81 8.94
C TYR A 214 16.45 -2.73 9.89
N LYS A 215 15.50 -1.86 9.58
CA LYS A 215 14.29 -1.65 10.35
C LYS A 215 13.07 -2.16 9.60
N LEU A 216 12.54 -3.31 9.99
CA LEU A 216 11.24 -3.79 9.58
C LEU A 216 10.18 -3.35 10.59
N ALA A 217 8.94 -3.21 10.12
CA ALA A 217 7.83 -2.87 11.01
C ALA A 217 7.24 -4.13 11.67
N ASP A 218 6.88 -4.02 12.95
CA ASP A 218 6.12 -5.04 13.67
C ASP A 218 4.65 -5.05 13.22
N GLY A 219 3.91 -6.07 13.58
CA GLY A 219 2.45 -6.08 13.49
C GLY A 219 1.83 -4.97 14.35
N GLN A 220 0.59 -4.62 14.03
CA GLN A 220 -0.21 -3.67 14.81
C GLN A 220 -1.21 -4.39 15.69
N ASP A 221 -1.59 -3.79 16.79
CA ASP A 221 -2.61 -4.28 17.73
C ASP A 221 -2.45 -5.78 18.04
N THR A 222 -3.43 -6.60 17.69
CA THR A 222 -3.45 -8.04 17.94
C THR A 222 -2.43 -8.85 17.14
N LEU A 223 -1.82 -8.26 16.11
CA LEU A 223 -0.80 -8.87 15.27
C LEU A 223 0.64 -8.53 15.72
N LYS A 224 0.81 -7.71 16.76
CA LYS A 224 2.13 -7.36 17.31
C LYS A 224 2.88 -8.62 17.74
N GLY A 225 4.15 -8.73 17.30
CA GLY A 225 4.99 -9.91 17.54
C GLY A 225 4.63 -11.15 16.73
N LYS A 226 3.54 -11.14 15.95
CA LYS A 226 3.05 -12.27 15.17
C LYS A 226 3.37 -12.19 13.68
N ILE A 227 3.66 -10.98 13.19
CA ILE A 227 4.02 -10.72 11.80
C ILE A 227 5.13 -9.67 11.71
N TRP A 228 5.90 -9.72 10.63
CA TRP A 228 6.83 -8.67 10.23
C TRP A 228 6.41 -8.08 8.90
N ARG A 229 6.57 -6.76 8.75
CA ARG A 229 6.21 -6.04 7.54
C ARG A 229 7.47 -5.45 6.90
N LEU A 230 7.87 -6.00 5.76
CA LEU A 230 9.01 -5.53 4.98
C LEU A 230 8.48 -4.68 3.82
N SER A 231 8.73 -3.37 3.87
CA SER A 231 8.36 -2.45 2.80
C SER A 231 9.40 -2.47 1.68
N HIS A 232 8.92 -2.46 0.43
CA HIS A 232 9.73 -2.33 -0.76
C HIS A 232 9.12 -1.31 -1.75
N MET A 233 8.30 -0.39 -1.22
CA MET A 233 7.68 0.68 -2.02
C MET A 233 8.59 1.90 -2.20
N GLY A 234 8.32 2.66 -3.25
CA GLY A 234 8.96 3.94 -3.50
C GLY A 234 10.31 3.81 -4.18
N TYR A 235 11.34 4.43 -3.61
CA TYR A 235 12.70 4.46 -4.19
C TYR A 235 13.58 3.28 -3.78
N THR A 236 13.05 2.35 -3.03
CA THR A 236 13.75 1.12 -2.61
C THR A 236 14.12 0.28 -3.82
N ASP A 237 15.36 -0.15 -3.90
CA ASP A 237 15.82 -1.06 -4.94
C ASP A 237 15.85 -2.53 -4.48
N ALA A 238 16.08 -3.43 -5.44
CA ALA A 238 16.08 -4.87 -5.16
C ALA A 238 17.23 -5.31 -4.24
N PHE A 239 18.37 -4.63 -4.28
CA PHE A 239 19.55 -5.01 -3.48
C PHE A 239 19.42 -4.53 -2.03
N GLU A 240 18.75 -3.42 -1.78
CA GLU A 240 18.36 -3.01 -0.41
C GLU A 240 17.47 -4.08 0.24
N VAL A 241 16.47 -4.57 -0.50
CA VAL A 241 15.58 -5.65 -0.02
C VAL A 241 16.35 -6.96 0.16
N LEU A 242 17.24 -7.31 -0.78
CA LEU A 242 18.08 -8.50 -0.68
C LEU A 242 19.00 -8.44 0.54
N GLY A 243 19.60 -7.28 0.83
CA GLY A 243 20.41 -7.06 2.02
C GLY A 243 19.62 -7.28 3.31
N ALA A 244 18.40 -6.72 3.38
CA ALA A 244 17.50 -6.95 4.52
C ALA A 244 17.10 -8.43 4.68
N MET A 245 16.88 -9.15 3.57
CA MET A 245 16.58 -10.58 3.56
C MET A 245 17.76 -11.40 4.07
N SER A 246 18.98 -11.10 3.61
CA SER A 246 20.21 -11.77 4.06
C SER A 246 20.44 -11.57 5.57
N ALA A 247 20.25 -10.33 6.05
CA ALA A 247 20.35 -10.02 7.48
C ALA A 247 19.28 -10.77 8.30
N LEU A 248 18.04 -10.87 7.77
CA LEU A 248 16.97 -11.60 8.42
C LEU A 248 17.29 -13.10 8.56
N GLU A 249 17.89 -13.73 7.55
CA GLU A 249 18.36 -15.14 7.64
C GLU A 249 19.33 -15.33 8.80
N LEU A 250 20.32 -14.43 8.93
CA LEU A 250 21.31 -14.50 10.01
C LEU A 250 20.69 -14.39 11.38
N VAL A 251 19.82 -13.37 11.58
CA VAL A 251 19.14 -13.13 12.87
C VAL A 251 18.19 -14.27 13.22
N LEU A 252 17.49 -14.85 12.26
CA LEU A 252 16.59 -15.99 12.49
C LEU A 252 17.36 -17.21 12.99
N ARG A 253 18.50 -17.53 12.37
CA ARG A 253 19.37 -18.62 12.84
C ARG A 253 19.88 -18.39 14.26
N GLU A 254 20.38 -17.20 14.56
CA GLU A 254 20.80 -16.80 15.91
C GLU A 254 19.65 -16.88 16.93
N SER A 255 18.42 -16.77 16.46
CA SER A 255 17.21 -16.87 17.28
C SER A 255 16.65 -18.28 17.38
N GLY A 256 17.36 -19.28 16.85
CA GLY A 256 17.00 -20.70 16.94
C GLY A 256 16.07 -21.21 15.84
N PHE A 257 15.77 -20.42 14.83
CA PHE A 257 15.00 -20.91 13.68
C PHE A 257 15.87 -21.74 12.74
N ALA A 258 15.47 -22.98 12.50
CA ALA A 258 16.21 -23.89 11.61
C ALA A 258 16.00 -23.52 10.16
N LEU A 259 16.97 -22.88 9.55
CA LEU A 259 17.00 -22.60 8.12
C LEU A 259 18.40 -22.85 7.53
N GLU A 260 18.44 -23.19 6.25
CA GLU A 260 19.68 -23.33 5.51
C GLU A 260 20.11 -21.96 4.98
N PRO A 261 21.33 -21.50 5.31
CA PRO A 261 21.81 -20.19 4.89
C PRO A 261 21.82 -20.01 3.39
N GLY A 262 21.39 -18.82 2.96
CA GLY A 262 21.41 -18.45 1.54
C GLY A 262 20.22 -18.96 0.73
N LYS A 263 19.34 -19.82 1.27
CA LYS A 263 18.16 -20.32 0.52
C LYS A 263 17.18 -19.20 0.16
N GLY A 264 16.88 -18.30 1.07
CA GLY A 264 16.03 -17.15 0.80
C GLY A 264 16.69 -16.17 -0.17
N VAL A 265 17.98 -15.88 0.03
CA VAL A 265 18.77 -15.05 -0.88
C VAL A 265 18.78 -15.61 -2.29
N ALA A 266 19.04 -16.93 -2.43
CA ALA A 266 19.06 -17.61 -3.74
C ALA A 266 17.66 -17.61 -4.41
N ALA A 267 16.60 -17.83 -3.64
CA ALA A 267 15.22 -17.78 -4.14
C ALA A 267 14.83 -16.37 -4.60
N PHE A 268 15.21 -15.34 -3.84
CA PHE A 268 15.04 -13.94 -4.21
C PHE A 268 15.73 -13.64 -5.54
N GLN A 269 17.03 -14.00 -5.67
CA GLN A 269 17.82 -13.72 -6.87
C GLN A 269 17.26 -14.43 -8.10
N ARG A 270 16.87 -15.72 -7.99
CA ARG A 270 16.22 -16.44 -9.10
C ARG A 270 14.94 -15.72 -9.55
N SER A 271 14.07 -15.40 -8.62
CA SER A 271 12.81 -14.70 -8.93
C SER A 271 13.06 -13.32 -9.56
N LEU A 272 14.06 -12.58 -9.06
CA LEU A 272 14.42 -11.27 -9.62
C LEU A 272 14.96 -11.37 -11.05
N ALA A 273 15.69 -12.44 -11.36
CA ALA A 273 16.25 -12.72 -12.69
C ALA A 273 15.24 -13.36 -13.65
N GLY A 274 14.04 -13.73 -13.18
CA GLY A 274 13.04 -14.44 -14.00
C GLY A 274 13.36 -15.92 -14.23
N LEU A 275 14.09 -16.56 -13.29
CA LEU A 275 14.53 -17.96 -13.34
C LEU A 275 13.68 -18.84 -12.42
#